data_ae4666d7aa7007ff123c1d74852d820a
#
_entry.id   ae4666d7aa7007ff123c1d74852d820a
#
_cell.length_a   1.000
_cell.length_b   1.000
_cell.length_c   1.000
_cell.angle_alpha   90.00
_cell.angle_beta   90.00
_cell.angle_gamma   90.00
#
_symmetry.space_group_name_H-M   'P 1'
#
loop_
_entity.id
_entity.type
_entity.pdbx_description
1 polymer ?
#
loop_
_entity_poly.entity_id
_entity_poly.type
_entity_poly.pdbx_seq_one_letter_code
_entity_poly.pdbx_strand_id
1 'polypeptide(L)'
;MSNGALALVLHAHLPYVRSVVPGSLEEDWFFQALMECYLPLLEVLEQAAADPASAPKLTVGLSPTLLSLLSDPELQQRFPSWLDHRLDLLPFADAELAEAKEHLGASIQLHKSAWMACDGDLISRFAALQRAEVVDLLTCGATHGYLPLLRQPPEAVRGQLRTAVREHHRLIGERPLGIWLPECAYYEGLDQWMRDAGLRYAVLDLSLIHI
;
A
#
# COMPACT_ATOMS: atom_id res chain seq x y z
N MET A 1 8.06 33.95 -13.96
CA MET A 1 7.78 32.62 -14.51
C MET A 1 7.18 31.80 -13.39
N SER A 2 6.00 31.23 -13.54
CA SER A 2 5.43 30.32 -12.56
C SER A 2 6.28 29.06 -12.53
N ASN A 3 6.77 28.68 -11.36
CA ASN A 3 7.42 27.38 -11.17
C ASN A 3 6.35 26.30 -11.37
N GLY A 4 6.62 25.29 -12.20
CA GLY A 4 5.78 24.10 -12.29
C GLY A 4 5.81 23.31 -10.97
N ALA A 5 4.80 22.49 -10.75
CA ALA A 5 4.76 21.55 -9.64
C ALA A 5 4.65 20.11 -10.17
N LEU A 6 5.31 19.19 -9.51
CA LEU A 6 5.20 17.74 -9.76
C LEU A 6 4.42 17.12 -8.60
N ALA A 7 3.31 16.46 -8.92
CA ALA A 7 2.59 15.60 -7.97
C ALA A 7 2.95 14.14 -8.23
N LEU A 8 3.52 13.47 -7.24
CA LEU A 8 3.84 12.06 -7.30
C LEU A 8 2.82 11.28 -6.48
N VAL A 9 2.06 10.41 -7.17
CA VAL A 9 1.04 9.55 -6.58
C VAL A 9 1.42 8.10 -6.79
N LEU A 10 1.60 7.36 -5.70
CA LEU A 10 1.89 5.93 -5.72
C LEU A 10 0.64 5.15 -5.31
N HIS A 11 0.44 3.98 -5.92
CA HIS A 11 -0.69 3.12 -5.58
C HIS A 11 -0.19 1.76 -5.08
N ALA A 12 -0.38 1.51 -3.78
CA ALA A 12 -0.07 0.24 -3.14
C ALA A 12 -1.33 -0.62 -3.04
N HIS A 13 -1.35 -1.68 -3.82
CA HIS A 13 -2.45 -2.64 -3.83
C HIS A 13 -1.93 -4.07 -3.97
N LEU A 14 -2.54 -4.97 -3.21
CA LEU A 14 -2.51 -6.40 -3.46
C LEU A 14 -3.93 -6.95 -3.33
N PRO A 15 -4.33 -7.92 -4.16
CA PRO A 15 -5.55 -8.67 -3.92
C PRO A 15 -5.47 -9.36 -2.56
N TYR A 16 -6.60 -9.77 -2.02
CA TYR A 16 -6.62 -10.47 -0.73
C TYR A 16 -6.06 -11.90 -0.91
N VAL A 17 -4.76 -12.04 -0.67
CA VAL A 17 -3.98 -13.28 -0.92
C VAL A 17 -3.74 -14.11 0.34
N ARG A 18 -4.56 -13.90 1.38
CA ARG A 18 -4.50 -14.67 2.62
C ARG A 18 -4.84 -16.13 2.36
N SER A 19 -3.89 -17.03 2.57
CA SER A 19 -4.09 -18.48 2.48
C SER A 19 -4.24 -19.12 3.86
N VAL A 20 -5.06 -20.16 3.94
CA VAL A 20 -5.13 -21.04 5.13
C VAL A 20 -3.93 -22.00 5.19
N VAL A 21 -3.24 -22.18 4.08
CA VAL A 21 -2.04 -23.02 3.98
C VAL A 21 -0.81 -22.12 3.99
N PRO A 22 0.04 -22.18 5.03
CA PRO A 22 1.29 -21.42 5.06
C PRO A 22 2.20 -21.76 3.89
N GLY A 23 2.90 -20.74 3.35
CA GLY A 23 3.85 -20.92 2.25
C GLY A 23 3.21 -21.11 0.89
N SER A 24 1.95 -20.71 0.71
CA SER A 24 1.33 -20.66 -0.61
C SER A 24 2.00 -19.60 -1.50
N LEU A 25 1.89 -19.77 -2.83
CA LEU A 25 2.42 -18.81 -3.79
C LEU A 25 1.84 -17.39 -3.59
N GLU A 26 0.59 -17.30 -3.18
CA GLU A 26 -0.10 -16.05 -2.94
C GLU A 26 0.47 -15.32 -1.71
N GLU A 27 0.78 -16.04 -0.63
CA GLU A 27 1.48 -15.47 0.53
C GLU A 27 2.91 -15.04 0.16
N ASP A 28 3.59 -15.80 -0.69
CA ASP A 28 4.93 -15.46 -1.19
C ASP A 28 4.93 -14.10 -1.91
N TRP A 29 3.94 -13.81 -2.73
CA TRP A 29 3.79 -12.50 -3.38
C TRP A 29 3.63 -11.36 -2.37
N PHE A 30 2.86 -11.57 -1.31
CA PHE A 30 2.70 -10.56 -0.27
C PHE A 30 4.02 -10.31 0.47
N PHE A 31 4.72 -11.35 0.88
CA PHE A 31 6.00 -11.24 1.58
C PHE A 31 7.10 -10.64 0.70
N GLN A 32 7.11 -10.98 -0.58
CA GLN A 32 8.00 -10.36 -1.55
C GLN A 32 7.71 -8.85 -1.69
N ALA A 33 6.44 -8.46 -1.78
CA ALA A 33 6.06 -7.06 -1.84
C ALA A 33 6.42 -6.30 -0.54
N LEU A 34 6.33 -6.94 0.63
CA LEU A 34 6.82 -6.36 1.89
C LEU A 34 8.30 -6.06 1.81
N MET A 35 9.12 -7.03 1.38
CA MET A 35 10.57 -6.93 1.33
C MET A 35 11.06 -5.96 0.25
N GLU A 36 10.47 -6.02 -0.95
CA GLU A 36 10.99 -5.29 -2.11
C GLU A 36 10.36 -3.91 -2.32
N CYS A 37 9.16 -3.67 -1.76
CA CYS A 37 8.43 -2.43 -1.98
C CYS A 37 8.10 -1.67 -0.70
N TYR A 38 7.37 -2.28 0.24
CA TYR A 38 6.76 -1.48 1.33
C TYR A 38 7.77 -1.10 2.42
N LEU A 39 8.67 -2.01 2.81
CA LEU A 39 9.74 -1.69 3.75
C LEU A 39 10.72 -0.67 3.18
N PRO A 40 11.28 -0.83 1.96
CA PRO A 40 12.14 0.17 1.34
C PRO A 40 11.46 1.53 1.18
N LEU A 41 10.19 1.57 0.78
CA LEU A 41 9.44 2.81 0.64
C LEU A 41 9.32 3.54 1.97
N LEU A 42 8.97 2.83 3.05
CA LEU A 42 8.88 3.42 4.39
C LEU A 42 10.23 3.97 4.86
N GLU A 43 11.32 3.24 4.65
CA GLU A 43 12.67 3.69 5.02
C GLU A 43 13.04 5.01 4.30
N VAL A 44 12.79 5.09 2.99
CA VAL A 44 13.06 6.31 2.21
C VAL A 44 12.20 7.48 2.69
N LEU A 45 10.92 7.24 2.96
CA LEU A 45 10.00 8.29 3.41
C LEU A 45 10.33 8.77 4.84
N GLU A 46 10.71 7.88 5.73
CA GLU A 46 11.12 8.21 7.10
C GLU A 46 12.45 8.97 7.12
N GLN A 47 13.41 8.58 6.29
CA GLN A 47 14.65 9.33 6.13
C GLN A 47 14.37 10.74 5.60
N ALA A 48 13.49 10.87 4.61
CA ALA A 48 13.08 12.16 4.09
C ALA A 48 12.35 13.01 5.15
N ALA A 49 11.52 12.38 5.99
CA ALA A 49 10.81 13.04 7.08
C ALA A 49 11.73 13.62 8.17
N ALA A 50 12.98 13.15 8.28
CA ALA A 50 13.96 13.64 9.24
C ALA A 50 14.37 15.10 8.97
N ASP A 51 14.21 15.58 7.73
CA ASP A 51 14.36 17.00 7.36
C ASP A 51 13.06 17.53 6.74
N PRO A 52 12.11 18.02 7.56
CA PRO A 52 10.81 18.49 7.06
C PRO A 52 10.88 19.65 6.05
N ALA A 53 12.00 20.40 6.01
CA ALA A 53 12.16 21.52 5.08
C ALA A 53 12.41 21.05 3.64
N SER A 54 13.01 19.86 3.46
CA SER A 54 13.31 19.25 2.18
C SER A 54 12.51 17.99 1.89
N ALA A 55 11.68 17.54 2.85
CA ALA A 55 10.87 16.34 2.69
C ALA A 55 9.93 16.45 1.47
N PRO A 56 9.97 15.49 0.54
CA PRO A 56 9.01 15.47 -0.55
C PRO A 56 7.60 15.25 0.01
N LYS A 57 6.61 15.88 -0.62
CA LYS A 57 5.20 15.62 -0.35
C LYS A 57 4.71 14.62 -1.38
N LEU A 58 4.32 13.44 -0.92
CA LEU A 58 3.85 12.34 -1.77
C LEU A 58 2.42 11.98 -1.43
N THR A 59 1.73 11.40 -2.39
CA THR A 59 0.44 10.76 -2.15
C THR A 59 0.60 9.25 -2.32
N VAL A 60 0.13 8.48 -1.33
CA VAL A 60 0.22 7.01 -1.36
C VAL A 60 -1.17 6.42 -1.16
N GLY A 61 -1.66 5.70 -2.17
CA GLY A 61 -2.89 4.92 -2.07
C GLY A 61 -2.62 3.58 -1.38
N LEU A 62 -3.29 3.33 -0.24
CA LEU A 62 -3.26 2.04 0.44
C LEU A 62 -4.63 1.36 0.29
N SER A 63 -4.69 0.27 -0.48
CA SER A 63 -5.95 -0.46 -0.65
C SER A 63 -6.39 -1.14 0.65
N PRO A 64 -7.71 -1.23 0.93
CA PRO A 64 -8.20 -1.91 2.13
C PRO A 64 -7.79 -3.39 2.20
N THR A 65 -7.66 -4.07 1.07
CA THR A 65 -7.15 -5.44 1.01
C THR A 65 -5.71 -5.52 1.49
N LEU A 66 -4.84 -4.61 1.04
CA LEU A 66 -3.47 -4.52 1.52
C LEU A 66 -3.42 -4.19 3.02
N LEU A 67 -4.19 -3.20 3.47
CA LEU A 67 -4.26 -2.86 4.90
C LEU A 67 -4.72 -4.06 5.76
N SER A 68 -5.66 -4.86 5.26
CA SER A 68 -6.11 -6.08 5.94
C SER A 68 -4.99 -7.13 6.04
N LEU A 69 -4.18 -7.31 4.98
CA LEU A 69 -3.03 -8.21 5.00
C LEU A 69 -1.93 -7.71 5.95
N LEU A 70 -1.62 -6.40 5.92
CA LEU A 70 -0.64 -5.78 6.81
C LEU A 70 -1.02 -5.90 8.30
N SER A 71 -2.32 -5.92 8.61
CA SER A 71 -2.84 -6.03 9.97
C SER A 71 -3.09 -7.48 10.44
N ASP A 72 -2.84 -8.49 9.58
CA ASP A 72 -3.06 -9.90 9.94
C ASP A 72 -1.92 -10.42 10.82
N PRO A 73 -2.20 -10.79 12.09
CA PRO A 73 -1.16 -11.20 13.04
C PRO A 73 -0.47 -12.50 12.64
N GLU A 74 -1.13 -13.40 11.92
CA GLU A 74 -0.49 -14.64 11.47
C GLU A 74 0.49 -14.35 10.33
N LEU A 75 0.14 -13.47 9.40
CA LEU A 75 1.07 -13.05 8.34
C LEU A 75 2.26 -12.30 8.94
N GLN A 76 2.01 -11.42 9.92
CA GLN A 76 3.08 -10.72 10.63
C GLN A 76 4.06 -11.68 11.30
N GLN A 77 3.57 -12.76 11.92
CA GLN A 77 4.42 -13.79 12.54
C GLN A 77 5.18 -14.64 11.54
N ARG A 78 4.63 -14.88 10.35
CA ARG A 78 5.24 -15.72 9.31
C ARG A 78 6.35 -15.01 8.53
N PHE A 79 6.27 -13.71 8.37
CA PHE A 79 7.22 -12.96 7.53
C PHE A 79 8.70 -13.12 7.95
N PRO A 80 9.09 -13.02 9.24
CA PRO A 80 10.48 -13.27 9.65
C PRO A 80 10.98 -14.65 9.26
N SER A 81 10.16 -15.70 9.42
CA SER A 81 10.53 -17.05 9.02
C SER A 81 10.66 -17.20 7.50
N TRP A 82 9.85 -16.48 6.74
CA TRP A 82 9.97 -16.40 5.29
C TRP A 82 11.29 -15.76 4.85
N LEU A 83 11.71 -14.67 5.52
CA LEU A 83 13.01 -14.02 5.28
C LEU A 83 14.17 -14.96 5.61
N ASP A 84 14.11 -15.73 6.72
CA ASP A 84 15.13 -16.71 7.07
C ASP A 84 15.25 -17.79 5.99
N HIS A 85 14.13 -18.29 5.50
CA HIS A 85 14.13 -19.26 4.40
C HIS A 85 14.78 -18.70 3.13
N ARG A 86 14.56 -17.42 2.81
CA ARG A 86 15.25 -16.77 1.67
C ARG A 86 16.77 -16.69 1.87
N LEU A 87 17.22 -16.40 3.08
CA LEU A 87 18.66 -16.43 3.41
C LEU A 87 19.24 -17.83 3.25
N ASP A 88 18.53 -18.86 3.69
CA ASP A 88 18.97 -20.27 3.58
C ASP A 88 19.09 -20.75 2.14
N LEU A 89 18.36 -20.13 1.20
CA LEU A 89 18.43 -20.45 -0.22
C LEU A 89 19.62 -19.79 -0.94
N LEU A 90 20.17 -18.68 -0.44
CA LEU A 90 21.24 -17.93 -1.10
C LEU A 90 22.49 -18.77 -1.42
N PRO A 91 22.96 -19.70 -0.56
CA PRO A 91 24.13 -20.52 -0.86
C PRO A 91 23.98 -21.41 -2.11
N PHE A 92 22.73 -21.77 -2.45
CA PHE A 92 22.42 -22.66 -3.61
C PHE A 92 22.33 -21.92 -4.95
N ALA A 93 22.35 -20.60 -4.95
CA ALA A 93 22.37 -19.82 -6.18
C ALA A 93 23.74 -19.93 -6.87
N ASP A 94 23.80 -19.68 -8.19
CA ASP A 94 25.03 -19.81 -8.99
C ASP A 94 26.17 -18.94 -8.49
N ALA A 95 27.41 -19.45 -8.62
CA ALA A 95 28.60 -18.73 -8.18
C ALA A 95 28.82 -17.40 -8.92
N GLU A 96 28.34 -17.29 -10.16
CA GLU A 96 28.41 -16.07 -10.98
C GLU A 96 27.57 -14.92 -10.39
N LEU A 97 26.65 -15.23 -9.47
CA LEU A 97 25.79 -14.25 -8.79
C LEU A 97 26.32 -13.82 -7.41
N ALA A 98 27.59 -14.01 -7.13
CA ALA A 98 28.16 -13.76 -5.79
C ALA A 98 27.87 -12.35 -5.25
N GLU A 99 28.05 -11.31 -6.06
CA GLU A 99 27.76 -9.92 -5.68
C GLU A 99 26.25 -9.70 -5.41
N ALA A 100 25.39 -10.24 -6.27
CA ALA A 100 23.94 -10.18 -6.08
C ALA A 100 23.48 -10.90 -4.81
N LYS A 101 24.11 -12.04 -4.49
CA LYS A 101 23.84 -12.77 -3.23
C LYS A 101 24.19 -11.97 -2.00
N GLU A 102 25.37 -11.35 -2.00
CA GLU A 102 25.83 -10.53 -0.88
C GLU A 102 24.87 -9.34 -0.68
N HIS A 103 24.54 -8.64 -1.76
CA HIS A 103 23.59 -7.53 -1.72
C HIS A 103 22.20 -7.95 -1.22
N LEU A 104 21.66 -9.04 -1.77
CA LEU A 104 20.36 -9.55 -1.37
C LEU A 104 20.37 -10.02 0.09
N GLY A 105 21.42 -10.71 0.52
CA GLY A 105 21.57 -11.14 1.90
C GLY A 105 21.60 -9.95 2.89
N ALA A 106 22.36 -8.91 2.57
CA ALA A 106 22.39 -7.69 3.37
C ALA A 106 21.02 -6.99 3.42
N SER A 107 20.32 -6.90 2.29
CA SER A 107 18.98 -6.32 2.19
C SER A 107 17.97 -7.10 3.05
N ILE A 108 17.96 -8.43 2.97
CA ILE A 108 17.07 -9.26 3.79
C ILE A 108 17.31 -9.05 5.29
N GLN A 109 18.59 -8.99 5.73
CA GLN A 109 18.91 -8.74 7.13
C GLN A 109 18.48 -7.35 7.60
N LEU A 110 18.66 -6.33 6.76
CA LEU A 110 18.20 -4.97 7.04
C LEU A 110 16.68 -4.93 7.23
N HIS A 111 15.92 -5.49 6.28
CA HIS A 111 14.46 -5.50 6.33
C HIS A 111 13.92 -6.34 7.48
N LYS A 112 14.59 -7.46 7.81
CA LYS A 112 14.24 -8.25 9.00
C LYS A 112 14.42 -7.43 10.28
N SER A 113 15.52 -6.71 10.39
CA SER A 113 15.78 -5.85 11.55
C SER A 113 14.76 -4.71 11.66
N ALA A 114 14.43 -4.04 10.54
CA ALA A 114 13.42 -2.99 10.49
C ALA A 114 12.02 -3.51 10.85
N TRP A 115 11.67 -4.70 10.38
CA TRP A 115 10.41 -5.37 10.73
C TRP A 115 10.31 -5.68 12.22
N MET A 116 11.35 -6.28 12.79
CA MET A 116 11.37 -6.62 14.22
C MET A 116 11.35 -5.38 15.11
N ALA A 117 11.97 -4.28 14.67
CA ALA A 117 11.99 -3.02 15.40
C ALA A 117 10.61 -2.35 15.54
N CYS A 118 9.66 -2.66 14.63
CA CYS A 118 8.30 -2.15 14.67
C CYS A 118 7.25 -3.23 14.99
N ASP A 119 7.66 -4.40 15.44
CA ASP A 119 6.77 -5.55 15.69
C ASP A 119 5.83 -5.87 14.50
N GLY A 120 6.29 -5.62 13.27
CA GLY A 120 5.53 -5.80 12.04
C GLY A 120 4.44 -4.75 11.78
N ASP A 121 4.34 -3.70 12.57
CA ASP A 121 3.31 -2.66 12.43
C ASP A 121 3.72 -1.56 11.42
N LEU A 122 3.63 -1.90 10.14
CA LEU A 122 3.87 -0.94 9.06
C LEU A 122 2.76 0.11 8.95
N ILE A 123 1.54 -0.23 9.38
CA ILE A 123 0.40 0.68 9.30
C ILE A 123 0.63 1.91 10.15
N SER A 124 1.09 1.74 11.38
CA SER A 124 1.42 2.85 12.28
C SER A 124 2.55 3.74 11.73
N ARG A 125 3.51 3.17 10.99
CA ARG A 125 4.59 3.91 10.32
C ARG A 125 4.03 4.80 9.20
N PHE A 126 3.16 4.28 8.33
CA PHE A 126 2.45 5.10 7.32
C PHE A 126 1.58 6.19 7.97
N ALA A 127 0.84 5.85 9.02
CA ALA A 127 0.03 6.82 9.75
C ALA A 127 0.89 7.93 10.41
N ALA A 128 2.09 7.61 10.88
CA ALA A 128 3.03 8.59 11.42
C ALA A 128 3.52 9.56 10.34
N LEU A 129 3.83 9.05 9.14
CA LEU A 129 4.23 9.88 7.99
C LEU A 129 3.10 10.80 7.51
N GLN A 130 1.83 10.36 7.58
CA GLN A 130 0.68 11.23 7.31
C GLN A 130 0.57 12.34 8.35
N ARG A 131 0.67 12.03 9.65
CA ARG A 131 0.66 13.05 10.71
C ARG A 131 1.82 14.04 10.61
N ALA A 132 2.97 13.59 10.11
CA ALA A 132 4.12 14.45 9.80
C ALA A 132 3.96 15.25 8.50
N GLU A 133 2.84 15.11 7.81
CA GLU A 133 2.55 15.75 6.51
C GLU A 133 3.58 15.44 5.40
N VAL A 134 4.26 14.31 5.47
CA VAL A 134 5.17 13.82 4.43
C VAL A 134 4.40 13.07 3.35
N VAL A 135 3.38 12.32 3.74
CA VAL A 135 2.50 11.62 2.80
C VAL A 135 1.04 12.00 3.03
N ASP A 136 0.26 12.03 1.96
CA ASP A 136 -1.19 12.02 1.98
C ASP A 136 -1.68 10.62 1.63
N LEU A 137 -2.39 9.97 2.56
CA LEU A 137 -2.84 8.59 2.37
C LEU A 137 -4.23 8.54 1.76
N LEU A 138 -4.34 7.88 0.60
CA LEU A 138 -5.59 7.60 -0.07
C LEU A 138 -6.09 6.19 0.29
N THR A 139 -7.40 6.02 0.22
CA THR A 139 -8.00 4.69 0.15
C THR A 139 -8.21 4.23 -1.30
N CYS A 140 -8.80 3.05 -1.47
CA CYS A 140 -9.25 2.49 -2.74
C CYS A 140 -10.64 1.88 -2.57
N GLY A 141 -11.23 1.27 -3.59
CA GLY A 141 -12.42 0.41 -3.41
C GLY A 141 -12.13 -0.75 -2.44
N ALA A 142 -13.08 -1.14 -1.60
CA ALA A 142 -12.87 -2.09 -0.49
C ALA A 142 -12.19 -3.40 -0.92
N THR A 143 -12.58 -3.95 -2.06
CA THR A 143 -12.01 -5.18 -2.64
C THR A 143 -11.34 -4.94 -3.99
N HIS A 144 -11.02 -3.68 -4.31
CA HIS A 144 -10.50 -3.26 -5.60
C HIS A 144 -11.42 -3.62 -6.78
N GLY A 145 -12.72 -3.75 -6.53
CA GLY A 145 -13.70 -4.08 -7.57
C GLY A 145 -13.85 -2.95 -8.60
N TYR A 146 -13.88 -3.30 -9.88
CA TYR A 146 -14.06 -2.33 -10.98
C TYR A 146 -15.45 -1.67 -10.89
N LEU A 147 -15.51 -0.45 -10.35
CA LEU A 147 -16.76 0.22 -9.95
C LEU A 147 -17.77 0.38 -11.07
N PRO A 148 -17.39 0.67 -12.34
CA PRO A 148 -18.36 0.75 -13.43
C PRO A 148 -19.16 -0.53 -13.67
N LEU A 149 -18.58 -1.71 -13.44
CA LEU A 149 -19.28 -2.99 -13.54
C LEU A 149 -20.15 -3.29 -12.30
N LEU A 150 -19.85 -2.66 -11.17
CA LEU A 150 -20.58 -2.83 -9.91
C LEU A 150 -21.74 -1.84 -9.75
N ARG A 151 -22.00 -0.97 -10.75
CA ARG A 151 -23.00 0.10 -10.63
C ARG A 151 -24.45 -0.39 -10.45
N GLN A 152 -24.70 -1.66 -10.70
CA GLN A 152 -26.02 -2.28 -10.50
C GLN A 152 -25.87 -3.61 -9.74
N PRO A 153 -26.46 -3.71 -8.55
CA PRO A 153 -27.22 -2.65 -7.85
C PRO A 153 -26.28 -1.57 -7.25
N PRO A 154 -26.72 -0.31 -7.12
CA PRO A 154 -25.88 0.79 -6.62
C PRO A 154 -25.36 0.57 -5.19
N GLU A 155 -26.03 -0.27 -4.40
CA GLU A 155 -25.59 -0.69 -3.06
C GLU A 155 -24.20 -1.35 -3.08
N ALA A 156 -23.84 -2.01 -4.17
CA ALA A 156 -22.51 -2.62 -4.30
C ALA A 156 -21.42 -1.55 -4.32
N VAL A 157 -21.59 -0.48 -5.10
CA VAL A 157 -20.65 0.65 -5.13
C VAL A 157 -20.61 1.36 -3.78
N ARG A 158 -21.77 1.64 -3.18
CA ARG A 158 -21.85 2.26 -1.84
C ARG A 158 -21.14 1.40 -0.80
N GLY A 159 -21.29 0.08 -0.88
CA GLY A 159 -20.61 -0.88 -0.02
C GLY A 159 -19.10 -0.79 -0.18
N GLN A 160 -18.60 -0.77 -1.43
CA GLN A 160 -17.18 -0.60 -1.73
C GLN A 160 -16.58 0.67 -1.12
N LEU A 161 -17.23 1.82 -1.32
CA LEU A 161 -16.73 3.11 -0.84
C LEU A 161 -16.81 3.23 0.69
N ARG A 162 -17.96 2.90 1.29
CA ARG A 162 -18.16 3.02 2.74
C ARG A 162 -17.28 2.08 3.55
N THR A 163 -17.12 0.84 3.09
CA THR A 163 -16.23 -0.12 3.73
C THR A 163 -14.79 0.34 3.64
N ALA A 164 -14.37 0.84 2.47
CA ALA A 164 -13.03 1.36 2.28
C ALA A 164 -12.71 2.52 3.26
N VAL A 165 -13.58 3.52 3.35
CA VAL A 165 -13.40 4.66 4.26
C VAL A 165 -13.39 4.20 5.72
N ARG A 166 -14.26 3.26 6.09
CA ARG A 166 -14.32 2.72 7.46
C ARG A 166 -13.04 1.98 7.83
N GLU A 167 -12.56 1.08 6.96
CA GLU A 167 -11.35 0.29 7.23
C GLU A 167 -10.10 1.16 7.24
N HIS A 168 -10.00 2.12 6.34
CA HIS A 168 -8.92 3.11 6.37
C HIS A 168 -8.92 3.86 7.71
N HIS A 169 -10.06 4.39 8.13
CA HIS A 169 -10.17 5.09 9.42
C HIS A 169 -9.86 4.17 10.61
N ARG A 170 -10.30 2.92 10.58
CA ARG A 170 -10.05 1.94 11.65
C ARG A 170 -8.56 1.63 11.81
N LEU A 171 -7.82 1.53 10.71
CA LEU A 171 -6.42 1.09 10.70
C LEU A 171 -5.42 2.26 10.75
N ILE A 172 -5.69 3.34 10.03
CA ILE A 172 -4.80 4.52 9.97
C ILE A 172 -5.11 5.52 11.11
N GLY A 173 -6.35 5.51 11.63
CA GLY A 173 -6.80 6.46 12.65
C GLY A 173 -7.44 7.74 12.11
N GLU A 174 -7.29 8.02 10.82
CA GLU A 174 -7.83 9.20 10.14
C GLU A 174 -8.72 8.80 8.96
N ARG A 175 -9.66 9.68 8.58
CA ARG A 175 -10.49 9.45 7.40
C ARG A 175 -9.74 9.85 6.13
N PRO A 176 -9.75 9.02 5.08
CA PRO A 176 -9.14 9.41 3.82
C PRO A 176 -9.95 10.54 3.17
N LEU A 177 -9.27 11.52 2.59
CA LEU A 177 -9.91 12.58 1.80
C LEU A 177 -9.98 12.21 0.32
N GLY A 178 -9.09 11.35 -0.14
CA GLY A 178 -9.00 10.92 -1.53
C GLY A 178 -9.12 9.41 -1.71
N ILE A 179 -9.37 9.04 -2.95
CA ILE A 179 -9.47 7.65 -3.38
C ILE A 179 -8.73 7.42 -4.69
N TRP A 180 -7.96 6.33 -4.75
CA TRP A 180 -7.58 5.74 -6.03
C TRP A 180 -8.75 4.89 -6.52
N LEU A 181 -9.43 5.31 -7.58
CA LEU A 181 -10.48 4.47 -8.17
C LEU A 181 -9.84 3.22 -8.77
N PRO A 182 -10.39 2.02 -8.53
CA PRO A 182 -9.91 0.80 -9.16
C PRO A 182 -9.78 0.98 -10.67
N GLU A 183 -8.58 0.73 -11.21
CA GLU A 183 -8.20 0.96 -12.61
C GLU A 183 -8.44 2.41 -13.10
N CYS A 184 -8.41 3.38 -12.17
CA CYS A 184 -8.70 4.79 -12.43
C CYS A 184 -10.06 5.03 -13.11
N ALA A 185 -10.99 4.07 -13.00
CA ALA A 185 -12.24 4.05 -13.76
C ALA A 185 -13.35 4.84 -13.07
N TYR A 186 -13.98 5.70 -13.84
CA TYR A 186 -15.09 6.54 -13.41
C TYR A 186 -16.33 6.30 -14.30
N TYR A 187 -17.52 6.59 -13.77
CA TYR A 187 -18.76 6.70 -14.50
C TYR A 187 -19.59 7.87 -13.94
N GLU A 188 -20.44 8.45 -14.75
CA GLU A 188 -21.29 9.59 -14.38
C GLU A 188 -22.16 9.27 -13.16
N GLY A 189 -22.10 10.14 -12.13
CA GLY A 189 -22.81 9.99 -10.85
C GLY A 189 -22.02 9.28 -9.75
N LEU A 190 -20.85 8.70 -10.03
CA LEU A 190 -20.00 8.10 -9.00
C LEU A 190 -19.53 9.14 -7.96
N ASP A 191 -19.32 10.39 -8.38
CA ASP A 191 -18.93 11.50 -7.52
C ASP A 191 -19.92 11.76 -6.38
N GLN A 192 -21.22 11.50 -6.59
CA GLN A 192 -22.22 11.64 -5.54
C GLN A 192 -21.99 10.59 -4.43
N TRP A 193 -21.75 9.34 -4.80
CA TRP A 193 -21.44 8.28 -3.84
C TRP A 193 -20.12 8.50 -3.11
N MET A 194 -19.11 9.04 -3.78
CA MET A 194 -17.85 9.45 -3.16
C MET A 194 -18.07 10.55 -2.13
N ARG A 195 -18.83 11.59 -2.48
CA ARG A 195 -19.18 12.71 -1.59
C ARG A 195 -19.94 12.22 -0.35
N ASP A 196 -20.92 11.31 -0.54
CA ASP A 196 -21.67 10.70 0.54
C ASP A 196 -20.79 9.84 1.47
N ALA A 197 -19.71 9.29 0.97
CA ALA A 197 -18.70 8.59 1.75
C ALA A 197 -17.68 9.53 2.42
N GLY A 198 -17.70 10.85 2.12
CA GLY A 198 -16.80 11.84 2.66
C GLY A 198 -15.51 12.03 1.85
N LEU A 199 -15.42 11.43 0.68
CA LEU A 199 -14.27 11.56 -0.22
C LEU A 199 -14.39 12.86 -1.04
N ARG A 200 -13.27 13.57 -1.22
CA ARG A 200 -13.24 14.90 -1.84
C ARG A 200 -12.58 14.92 -3.22
N TYR A 201 -11.70 13.96 -3.49
CA TYR A 201 -11.02 13.84 -4.77
C TYR A 201 -10.70 12.38 -5.12
N ALA A 202 -10.46 12.14 -6.39
CA ALA A 202 -10.08 10.82 -6.90
C ALA A 202 -8.97 10.94 -7.93
N VAL A 203 -8.19 9.85 -8.07
CA VAL A 203 -7.26 9.68 -9.19
C VAL A 203 -8.02 9.00 -10.33
N LEU A 204 -7.99 9.62 -11.50
CA LEU A 204 -8.71 9.22 -12.71
C LEU A 204 -7.73 9.02 -13.86
N ASP A 205 -8.13 8.23 -14.87
CA ASP A 205 -7.44 8.16 -16.14
C ASP A 205 -7.59 9.48 -16.92
N LEU A 206 -6.53 9.89 -17.61
CA LEU A 206 -6.50 11.15 -18.39
C LEU A 206 -7.56 11.19 -19.49
N SER A 207 -7.91 10.04 -20.06
CA SER A 207 -8.96 9.94 -21.09
C SER A 207 -10.33 10.37 -20.60
N LEU A 208 -10.55 10.43 -19.29
CA LEU A 208 -11.82 10.81 -18.65
C LEU A 208 -11.97 12.32 -18.42
N ILE A 209 -10.95 13.13 -18.68
CA ILE A 209 -10.98 14.59 -18.47
C ILE A 209 -12.01 15.29 -19.38
N HIS A 210 -12.40 14.67 -20.48
CA HIS A 210 -13.33 15.22 -21.47
C HIS A 210 -14.78 14.70 -21.35
N ILE A 211 -15.10 14.01 -20.26
CA ILE A 211 -16.46 13.51 -20.00
C ILE A 211 -17.35 14.60 -19.38
#